data_1afd082e2bee53b90a965ba5b33a7dad
#
_entry.id   1afd082e2bee53b90a965ba5b33a7dad
#
_cell.length_a   1.000
_cell.length_b   1.000
_cell.length_c   1.000
_cell.angle_alpha   90.00
_cell.angle_beta   90.00
_cell.angle_gamma   90.00
#
_symmetry.space_group_name_H-M   'P 1'
#
loop_
_entity.id
_entity.type
_entity.pdbx_description
1 polymer ?
#
loop_
_entity_poly.entity_id
_entity_poly.type
_entity_poly.pdbx_seq_one_letter_code
_entity_poly.pdbx_strand_id
1 'polypeptide(L)'
;THKSRMTHADMVEDLNASLKQLRTDHIDIYFYHRDNRAQSVEEEIETMEGFVKEGKIRYYGCSNWDVDRMKAADTYCKQKGYRGFVADQSLLNLGMKFMNPLPDDTLRYTKGEAFEYHVNTPTNLEMPYMGNCSGFFHIYAAQGEAGVKNNPYFTPGNLKVAQRVVELQKKYGCSITQVVLGFFYHQPFTCVPLYGP
;
A
#
# COMPACT_ATOMS: atom_id res chain seq x y z
N THR A 1 17.64 -4.38 13.65
CA THR A 1 17.02 -5.38 12.75
C THR A 1 15.66 -5.73 13.29
N HIS A 2 14.60 -5.25 12.65
CA HIS A 2 13.26 -5.72 12.94
C HIS A 2 13.19 -7.22 12.64
N LYS A 3 13.04 -8.05 13.68
CA LYS A 3 12.66 -9.46 13.47
C LYS A 3 11.24 -9.45 12.89
N SER A 4 11.08 -10.09 11.74
CA SER A 4 9.76 -10.35 11.19
C SER A 4 8.97 -11.19 12.18
N ARG A 5 7.84 -10.68 12.67
CA ARG A 5 6.87 -11.39 13.52
C ARG A 5 5.78 -11.98 12.63
N MET A 6 6.10 -13.01 11.86
CA MET A 6 5.20 -13.55 10.83
C MET A 6 5.04 -15.08 10.91
N THR A 7 5.56 -15.71 11.98
CA THR A 7 5.21 -17.11 12.24
C THR A 7 3.73 -17.21 12.61
N HIS A 8 3.11 -18.35 12.42
CA HIS A 8 1.71 -18.58 12.81
C HIS A 8 1.47 -18.16 14.27
N ALA A 9 2.37 -18.50 15.20
CA ALA A 9 2.26 -18.15 16.62
C ALA A 9 2.31 -16.61 16.85
N ASP A 10 3.23 -15.91 16.16
CA ASP A 10 3.30 -14.45 16.21
C ASP A 10 2.02 -13.80 15.70
N MET A 11 1.50 -14.29 14.57
CA MET A 11 0.27 -13.76 13.96
C MET A 11 -0.95 -13.99 14.84
N VAL A 12 -1.05 -15.13 15.53
CA VAL A 12 -2.11 -15.40 16.52
C VAL A 12 -2.03 -14.41 17.67
N GLU A 13 -0.84 -14.17 18.21
CA GLU A 13 -0.63 -13.21 19.30
C GLU A 13 -1.02 -11.79 18.87
N ASP A 14 -0.51 -11.33 17.73
CA ASP A 14 -0.73 -9.98 17.21
C ASP A 14 -2.20 -9.73 16.84
N LEU A 15 -2.88 -10.72 16.25
CA LEU A 15 -4.31 -10.63 15.95
C LEU A 15 -5.14 -10.53 17.23
N ASN A 16 -4.88 -11.39 18.23
CA ASN A 16 -5.61 -11.36 19.49
C ASN A 16 -5.38 -10.03 20.25
N ALA A 17 -4.15 -9.50 20.23
CA ALA A 17 -3.85 -8.18 20.79
C ALA A 17 -4.62 -7.07 20.05
N SER A 18 -4.68 -7.11 18.73
CA SER A 18 -5.42 -6.15 17.91
C SER A 18 -6.92 -6.18 18.21
N LEU A 19 -7.55 -7.36 18.24
CA LEU A 19 -8.96 -7.54 18.59
C LEU A 19 -9.27 -6.96 19.97
N LYS A 20 -8.42 -7.25 20.96
CA LYS A 20 -8.57 -6.71 22.32
C LYS A 20 -8.46 -5.19 22.36
N GLN A 21 -7.48 -4.60 21.67
CA GLN A 21 -7.28 -3.15 21.64
C GLN A 21 -8.41 -2.43 20.90
N LEU A 22 -8.89 -2.99 19.80
CA LEU A 22 -10.01 -2.47 19.03
C LEU A 22 -11.38 -2.72 19.68
N ARG A 23 -11.41 -3.57 20.74
CA ARG A 23 -12.65 -3.97 21.45
C ARG A 23 -13.70 -4.56 20.51
N THR A 24 -13.29 -5.45 19.63
CA THR A 24 -14.12 -6.15 18.67
C THR A 24 -13.79 -7.63 18.66
N ASP A 25 -14.70 -8.44 18.17
CA ASP A 25 -14.51 -9.88 18.00
C ASP A 25 -13.98 -10.25 16.60
N HIS A 26 -13.99 -9.28 15.66
CA HIS A 26 -13.46 -9.49 14.30
C HIS A 26 -12.86 -8.23 13.70
N ILE A 27 -12.03 -8.42 12.67
CA ILE A 27 -11.46 -7.36 11.82
C ILE A 27 -11.92 -7.61 10.40
N ASP A 28 -12.36 -6.56 9.68
CA ASP A 28 -12.83 -6.70 8.31
C ASP A 28 -11.71 -7.08 7.35
N ILE A 29 -10.58 -6.37 7.39
CA ILE A 29 -9.41 -6.70 6.56
C ILE A 29 -8.16 -6.69 7.44
N TYR A 30 -7.47 -7.82 7.52
CA TYR A 30 -6.21 -7.96 8.25
C TYR A 30 -5.05 -8.11 7.28
N PHE A 31 -3.94 -7.39 7.51
CA PHE A 31 -2.84 -7.31 6.55
C PHE A 31 -1.55 -7.93 7.08
N TYR A 32 -0.85 -8.67 6.23
CA TYR A 32 0.59 -8.84 6.36
C TYR A 32 1.29 -7.51 6.09
N HIS A 33 2.01 -6.96 7.08
CA HIS A 33 2.71 -5.68 6.92
C HIS A 33 3.99 -5.79 6.07
N ARG A 34 4.55 -6.98 6.00
CA ARG A 34 5.75 -7.31 5.19
C ARG A 34 5.63 -8.74 4.69
N ASP A 35 6.50 -9.07 3.74
CA ASP A 35 6.70 -10.44 3.28
C ASP A 35 7.77 -11.15 4.14
N ASN A 36 7.59 -12.44 4.41
CA ASN A 36 8.62 -13.29 5.02
C ASN A 36 9.04 -14.39 4.05
N ARG A 37 10.04 -14.11 3.25
CA ARG A 37 10.55 -15.06 2.25
C ARG A 37 11.14 -16.36 2.82
N ALA A 38 11.30 -16.46 4.14
CA ALA A 38 11.71 -17.69 4.81
C ALA A 38 10.54 -18.68 5.03
N GLN A 39 9.30 -18.21 4.87
CA GLN A 39 8.09 -19.05 4.92
C GLN A 39 7.56 -19.30 3.51
N SER A 40 6.91 -20.43 3.31
CA SER A 40 6.19 -20.69 2.07
C SER A 40 4.93 -19.82 1.98
N VAL A 41 4.53 -19.49 0.77
CA VAL A 41 3.29 -18.72 0.53
C VAL A 41 2.08 -19.51 1.04
N GLU A 42 2.11 -20.84 0.89
CA GLU A 42 1.06 -21.75 1.35
C GLU A 42 0.85 -21.64 2.87
N GLU A 43 1.93 -21.64 3.65
CA GLU A 43 1.86 -21.51 5.12
C GLU A 43 1.27 -20.16 5.54
N GLU A 44 1.66 -19.09 4.86
CA GLU A 44 1.13 -17.74 5.13
C GLU A 44 -0.37 -17.66 4.77
N ILE A 45 -0.79 -18.18 3.62
CA ILE A 45 -2.20 -18.23 3.24
C ILE A 45 -3.02 -19.09 4.20
N GLU A 46 -2.56 -20.30 4.57
CA GLU A 46 -3.27 -21.16 5.52
C GLU A 46 -3.42 -20.52 6.91
N THR A 47 -2.44 -19.70 7.34
CA THR A 47 -2.54 -18.94 8.58
C THR A 47 -3.70 -17.95 8.52
N MET A 48 -3.82 -17.16 7.44
CA MET A 48 -4.92 -16.19 7.29
C MET A 48 -6.27 -16.89 7.10
N GLU A 49 -6.33 -17.95 6.33
CA GLU A 49 -7.54 -18.76 6.16
C GLU A 49 -8.00 -19.42 7.47
N GLY A 50 -7.07 -19.79 8.35
CA GLY A 50 -7.39 -20.21 9.72
C GLY A 50 -8.16 -19.14 10.47
N PHE A 51 -7.68 -17.91 10.44
CA PHE A 51 -8.36 -16.77 11.08
C PHE A 51 -9.72 -16.45 10.46
N VAL A 52 -9.87 -16.61 9.15
CA VAL A 52 -11.18 -16.50 8.47
C VAL A 52 -12.14 -17.57 8.97
N LYS A 53 -11.69 -18.84 9.04
CA LYS A 53 -12.51 -19.96 9.54
C LYS A 53 -12.92 -19.80 11.01
N GLU A 54 -12.06 -19.18 11.83
CA GLU A 54 -12.34 -18.83 13.21
C GLU A 54 -13.28 -17.63 13.35
N GLY A 55 -13.59 -16.92 12.25
CA GLY A 55 -14.42 -15.71 12.24
C GLY A 55 -13.74 -14.47 12.82
N LYS A 56 -12.44 -14.53 13.11
CA LYS A 56 -11.65 -13.41 13.66
C LYS A 56 -11.32 -12.35 12.61
N ILE A 57 -11.22 -12.73 11.34
CA ILE A 57 -11.08 -11.80 10.23
C ILE A 57 -12.06 -12.17 9.11
N ARG A 58 -12.48 -11.20 8.32
CA ARG A 58 -13.35 -11.43 7.15
C ARG A 58 -12.55 -11.61 5.86
N TYR A 59 -11.54 -10.78 5.71
CA TYR A 59 -10.66 -10.75 4.55
C TYR A 59 -9.23 -10.53 5.01
N TYR A 60 -8.29 -10.78 4.12
CA TYR A 60 -6.90 -10.47 4.36
C TYR A 60 -6.23 -9.85 3.13
N GLY A 61 -5.18 -9.09 3.39
CA GLY A 61 -4.37 -8.43 2.38
C GLY A 61 -2.88 -8.58 2.65
N CYS A 62 -2.09 -8.12 1.71
CA CYS A 62 -0.64 -8.08 1.83
C CYS A 62 -0.12 -6.63 1.79
N SER A 63 1.11 -6.45 2.20
CA SER A 63 1.82 -5.18 2.08
C SER A 63 3.29 -5.45 1.84
N ASN A 64 3.84 -4.79 0.82
CA ASN A 64 5.25 -4.91 0.44
C ASN A 64 5.66 -6.35 0.05
N TRP A 65 4.76 -7.09 -0.58
CA TRP A 65 5.04 -8.39 -1.16
C TRP A 65 5.62 -8.26 -2.57
N ASP A 66 6.50 -9.20 -2.92
CA ASP A 66 6.97 -9.30 -4.31
C ASP A 66 5.89 -9.91 -5.20
N VAL A 67 5.86 -9.50 -6.46
CA VAL A 67 4.82 -9.90 -7.42
C VAL A 67 4.78 -11.41 -7.67
N ASP A 68 5.95 -12.07 -7.70
CA ASP A 68 6.05 -13.52 -7.85
C ASP A 68 5.33 -14.26 -6.71
N ARG A 69 5.44 -13.76 -5.49
CA ARG A 69 4.78 -14.33 -4.33
C ARG A 69 3.27 -14.03 -4.30
N MET A 70 2.85 -12.83 -4.71
CA MET A 70 1.42 -12.54 -4.87
C MET A 70 0.78 -13.47 -5.93
N LYS A 71 1.44 -13.69 -7.07
CA LYS A 71 0.98 -14.66 -8.10
C LYS A 71 0.95 -16.10 -7.60
N ALA A 72 1.93 -16.49 -6.76
CA ALA A 72 1.92 -17.81 -6.13
C ALA A 72 0.75 -17.94 -5.16
N ALA A 73 0.45 -16.90 -4.35
CA ALA A 73 -0.71 -16.86 -3.47
C ALA A 73 -2.02 -16.97 -4.25
N ASP A 74 -2.19 -16.23 -5.34
CA ASP A 74 -3.37 -16.32 -6.20
C ASP A 74 -3.56 -17.73 -6.76
N THR A 75 -2.46 -18.35 -7.21
CA THR A 75 -2.48 -19.71 -7.75
C THR A 75 -2.91 -20.73 -6.69
N TYR A 76 -2.31 -20.64 -5.49
CA TYR A 76 -2.65 -21.51 -4.37
C TYR A 76 -4.09 -21.35 -3.92
N CYS A 77 -4.53 -20.09 -3.72
CA CYS A 77 -5.90 -19.78 -3.33
C CYS A 77 -6.91 -20.31 -4.34
N LYS A 78 -6.63 -20.14 -5.65
CA LYS A 78 -7.49 -20.69 -6.71
C LYS A 78 -7.61 -22.23 -6.65
N GLN A 79 -6.52 -22.94 -6.37
CA GLN A 79 -6.54 -24.40 -6.22
C GLN A 79 -7.35 -24.85 -5.02
N LYS A 80 -7.31 -24.09 -3.93
CA LYS A 80 -8.02 -24.40 -2.67
C LYS A 80 -9.45 -23.87 -2.61
N GLY A 81 -9.87 -23.03 -3.56
CA GLY A 81 -11.15 -22.35 -3.51
C GLY A 81 -11.21 -21.23 -2.46
N TYR A 82 -10.06 -20.70 -2.05
CA TYR A 82 -9.95 -19.56 -1.15
C TYR A 82 -10.10 -18.26 -1.93
N ARG A 83 -10.50 -17.19 -1.22
CA ARG A 83 -10.63 -15.87 -1.83
C ARG A 83 -9.29 -15.23 -2.15
N GLY A 84 -8.29 -15.44 -1.29
CA GLY A 84 -6.97 -14.85 -1.41
C GLY A 84 -6.91 -13.39 -0.95
N PHE A 85 -5.82 -12.70 -1.31
CA PHE A 85 -5.63 -11.30 -0.99
C PHE A 85 -6.69 -10.43 -1.66
N VAL A 86 -7.35 -9.57 -0.87
CA VAL A 86 -8.34 -8.61 -1.37
C VAL A 86 -7.75 -7.23 -1.58
N ALA A 87 -6.59 -6.96 -1.00
CA ALA A 87 -5.88 -5.68 -1.12
C ALA A 87 -4.37 -5.86 -0.94
N ASP A 88 -3.59 -5.06 -1.68
CA ASP A 88 -2.15 -4.88 -1.52
C ASP A 88 -1.86 -3.44 -1.07
N GLN A 89 -1.06 -3.29 -0.02
CA GLN A 89 -0.56 -2.00 0.43
C GLN A 89 0.90 -1.85 0.03
N SER A 90 1.15 -1.34 -1.16
CA SER A 90 2.48 -0.98 -1.65
C SER A 90 2.63 0.54 -1.84
N LEU A 91 3.80 1.00 -2.26
CA LEU A 91 4.02 2.43 -2.47
C LEU A 91 3.59 2.82 -3.88
N LEU A 92 2.54 3.64 -3.97
CA LEU A 92 2.12 4.30 -5.19
C LEU A 92 1.69 5.73 -4.84
N ASN A 93 2.25 6.73 -5.51
CA ASN A 93 1.80 8.12 -5.39
C ASN A 93 2.31 8.98 -6.55
N LEU A 94 1.79 10.19 -6.64
CA LEU A 94 2.08 11.14 -7.73
C LEU A 94 3.58 11.48 -7.85
N GLY A 95 4.33 11.46 -6.75
CA GLY A 95 5.76 11.80 -6.72
C GLY A 95 6.70 10.61 -6.90
N MET A 96 6.19 9.38 -6.86
CA MET A 96 7.00 8.14 -6.82
C MET A 96 8.00 8.03 -7.98
N LYS A 97 7.60 8.46 -9.18
CA LYS A 97 8.44 8.34 -10.39
C LYS A 97 9.81 9.02 -10.25
N PHE A 98 9.87 10.11 -9.50
CA PHE A 98 11.06 10.96 -9.39
C PHE A 98 11.62 11.05 -7.98
N MET A 99 11.08 10.30 -7.00
CA MET A 99 11.56 10.33 -5.62
C MET A 99 12.93 9.68 -5.50
N ASN A 100 13.68 10.09 -4.48
CA ASN A 100 14.88 9.37 -4.09
C ASN A 100 14.51 8.01 -3.49
N PRO A 101 15.33 6.98 -3.67
CA PRO A 101 15.11 5.69 -3.02
C PRO A 101 15.00 5.86 -1.50
N LEU A 102 14.02 5.19 -0.91
CA LEU A 102 13.91 5.13 0.54
C LEU A 102 14.94 4.14 1.11
N PRO A 103 15.43 4.35 2.34
CA PRO A 103 16.48 3.52 2.93
C PRO A 103 16.00 2.11 3.31
N ASP A 104 14.70 1.88 3.40
CA ASP A 104 14.10 0.57 3.70
C ASP A 104 13.98 -0.25 2.41
N ASP A 105 14.81 -1.26 2.23
CA ASP A 105 14.85 -2.16 1.08
C ASP A 105 13.72 -3.20 1.05
N THR A 106 12.95 -3.30 2.13
CA THR A 106 11.76 -4.17 2.20
C THR A 106 10.52 -3.54 1.58
N LEU A 107 10.56 -2.26 1.24
CA LEU A 107 9.44 -1.58 0.60
C LEU A 107 9.27 -2.03 -0.85
N ARG A 108 8.01 -2.12 -1.27
CA ARG A 108 7.64 -2.44 -2.66
C ARG A 108 6.86 -1.29 -3.27
N TYR A 109 7.06 -1.15 -4.57
CA TYR A 109 6.53 -0.04 -5.36
C TYR A 109 5.62 -0.58 -6.45
N THR A 110 4.43 -0.01 -6.61
CA THR A 110 3.51 -0.35 -7.70
C THR A 110 4.01 0.25 -9.00
N LYS A 111 5.00 -0.38 -9.61
CA LYS A 111 5.58 -0.04 -10.91
C LYS A 111 5.99 -1.28 -11.69
N GLY A 112 6.16 -1.16 -13.01
CA GLY A 112 6.56 -2.29 -13.87
C GLY A 112 5.64 -3.49 -13.67
N GLU A 113 6.20 -4.64 -13.30
CA GLU A 113 5.45 -5.88 -13.15
C GLU A 113 4.36 -5.81 -12.07
N ALA A 114 4.58 -5.07 -10.96
CA ALA A 114 3.56 -4.86 -9.94
C ALA A 114 2.37 -4.04 -10.48
N PHE A 115 2.63 -3.04 -11.29
CA PHE A 115 1.58 -2.27 -11.96
C PHE A 115 0.74 -3.16 -12.88
N GLU A 116 1.38 -3.95 -13.73
CA GLU A 116 0.72 -4.90 -14.64
C GLU A 116 -0.07 -5.98 -13.87
N TYR A 117 0.44 -6.40 -12.71
CA TYR A 117 -0.28 -7.34 -11.85
C TYR A 117 -1.63 -6.76 -11.42
N HIS A 118 -1.69 -5.52 -10.93
CA HIS A 118 -2.95 -4.88 -10.52
C HIS A 118 -3.89 -4.61 -11.68
N VAL A 119 -3.39 -4.28 -12.87
CA VAL A 119 -4.21 -4.16 -14.09
C VAL A 119 -4.92 -5.47 -14.41
N ASN A 120 -4.25 -6.61 -14.21
CA ASN A 120 -4.75 -7.93 -14.57
C ASN A 120 -5.43 -8.70 -13.43
N THR A 121 -5.39 -8.18 -12.20
CA THR A 121 -5.92 -8.84 -11.00
C THR A 121 -6.89 -7.91 -10.24
N PRO A 122 -8.08 -7.64 -10.79
CA PRO A 122 -9.02 -6.66 -10.22
C PRO A 122 -9.58 -7.07 -8.84
N THR A 123 -9.35 -8.31 -8.42
CA THR A 123 -9.78 -8.82 -7.11
C THR A 123 -8.82 -8.44 -5.97
N ASN A 124 -7.61 -8.01 -6.29
CA ASN A 124 -6.62 -7.51 -5.34
C ASN A 124 -6.49 -5.98 -5.51
N LEU A 125 -7.18 -5.22 -4.66
CA LEU A 125 -7.22 -3.76 -4.73
C LEU A 125 -5.84 -3.17 -4.39
N GLU A 126 -5.43 -2.13 -5.10
CA GLU A 126 -4.28 -1.33 -4.67
C GLU A 126 -4.71 -0.36 -3.57
N MET A 127 -4.14 -0.47 -2.37
CA MET A 127 -4.36 0.43 -1.23
C MET A 127 -3.06 1.13 -0.83
N PRO A 128 -2.53 2.03 -1.66
CA PRO A 128 -1.17 2.54 -1.48
C PRO A 128 -1.02 3.42 -0.25
N TYR A 129 0.12 3.28 0.43
CA TYR A 129 0.54 4.18 1.49
C TYR A 129 1.35 5.37 0.94
N MET A 130 1.64 6.36 1.82
CA MET A 130 2.31 7.63 1.47
C MET A 130 1.59 8.40 0.35
N GLY A 131 0.25 8.32 0.30
CA GLY A 131 -0.57 8.89 -0.76
C GLY A 131 -0.41 10.40 -0.95
N ASN A 132 -0.04 11.15 0.10
CA ASN A 132 0.21 12.59 0.04
C ASN A 132 1.68 12.98 -0.19
N CYS A 133 2.57 12.01 -0.51
CA CYS A 133 4.00 12.24 -0.74
C CYS A 133 4.68 12.96 0.44
N SER A 134 4.39 12.56 1.69
CA SER A 134 4.87 13.25 2.91
C SER A 134 4.59 14.76 2.90
N GLY A 135 3.42 15.14 2.39
CA GLY A 135 3.01 16.55 2.30
C GLY A 135 3.72 17.38 1.24
N PHE A 136 4.58 16.78 0.40
CA PHE A 136 5.45 17.49 -0.54
C PHE A 136 4.71 18.56 -1.36
N PHE A 137 3.62 18.20 -2.02
CA PHE A 137 2.88 19.11 -2.90
C PHE A 137 2.15 20.22 -2.12
N HIS A 138 1.68 19.94 -0.92
CA HIS A 138 1.01 20.90 -0.04
C HIS A 138 2.02 21.92 0.50
N ILE A 139 3.16 21.45 0.99
CA ILE A 139 4.24 22.30 1.51
C ILE A 139 4.79 23.18 0.37
N TYR A 140 5.00 22.61 -0.82
CA TYR A 140 5.46 23.37 -1.97
C TYR A 140 4.46 24.47 -2.37
N ALA A 141 3.16 24.18 -2.39
CA ALA A 141 2.14 25.17 -2.72
C ALA A 141 2.08 26.32 -1.71
N ALA A 142 2.34 26.06 -0.43
CA ALA A 142 2.30 27.07 0.64
C ALA A 142 3.62 27.85 0.80
N GLN A 143 4.78 27.19 0.62
CA GLN A 143 6.10 27.72 1.00
C GLN A 143 7.12 27.73 -0.14
N GLY A 144 6.73 27.26 -1.32
CA GLY A 144 7.62 27.13 -2.47
C GLY A 144 8.72 26.08 -2.27
N GLU A 145 9.76 26.15 -3.10
CA GLU A 145 10.88 25.21 -3.11
C GLU A 145 11.63 25.15 -1.78
N ALA A 146 11.73 26.29 -1.09
CA ALA A 146 12.45 26.39 0.19
C ALA A 146 11.82 25.48 1.27
N GLY A 147 10.50 25.35 1.29
CA GLY A 147 9.77 24.55 2.27
C GLY A 147 9.96 23.04 2.12
N VAL A 148 10.36 22.57 0.93
CA VAL A 148 10.43 21.13 0.62
C VAL A 148 11.86 20.57 0.53
N LYS A 149 12.90 21.37 0.79
CA LYS A 149 14.31 20.97 0.62
C LYS A 149 14.70 19.69 1.35
N ASN A 150 14.11 19.43 2.52
CA ASN A 150 14.40 18.25 3.35
C ASN A 150 13.39 17.10 3.14
N ASN A 151 12.47 17.24 2.19
CA ASN A 151 11.46 16.21 1.92
C ASN A 151 12.05 15.11 1.04
N PRO A 152 11.79 13.81 1.27
CA PRO A 152 12.33 12.72 0.45
C PRO A 152 11.92 12.79 -1.02
N TYR A 153 10.87 13.54 -1.34
CA TYR A 153 10.43 13.78 -2.71
C TYR A 153 11.11 14.99 -3.38
N PHE A 154 12.02 15.68 -2.69
CA PHE A 154 12.72 16.84 -3.24
C PHE A 154 13.71 16.43 -4.33
N THR A 155 13.29 16.52 -5.58
CA THR A 155 14.09 16.26 -6.79
C THR A 155 13.67 17.22 -7.90
N PRO A 156 14.54 17.47 -8.90
CA PRO A 156 14.18 18.31 -10.03
C PRO A 156 12.92 17.83 -10.78
N GLY A 157 12.72 16.51 -10.84
CA GLY A 157 11.51 15.92 -11.45
C GLY A 157 10.25 16.27 -10.67
N ASN A 158 10.26 16.06 -9.35
CA ASN A 158 9.11 16.37 -8.51
C ASN A 158 8.83 17.86 -8.35
N LEU A 159 9.84 18.74 -8.46
CA LEU A 159 9.62 20.18 -8.51
C LEU A 159 8.80 20.59 -9.74
N LYS A 160 9.06 19.99 -10.91
CA LYS A 160 8.24 20.20 -12.11
C LYS A 160 6.81 19.69 -11.93
N VAL A 161 6.65 18.52 -11.28
CA VAL A 161 5.31 17.99 -10.95
C VAL A 161 4.60 18.94 -9.97
N ALA A 162 5.28 19.47 -8.97
CA ALA A 162 4.70 20.41 -8.00
C ALA A 162 4.23 21.72 -8.66
N GLN A 163 5.02 22.27 -9.58
CA GLN A 163 4.60 23.42 -10.39
C GLN A 163 3.30 23.11 -11.14
N ARG A 164 3.24 21.94 -11.79
CA ARG A 164 2.04 21.51 -12.52
C ARG A 164 0.83 21.30 -11.61
N VAL A 165 1.01 20.75 -10.41
CA VAL A 165 -0.06 20.62 -9.41
C VAL A 165 -0.63 21.99 -9.02
N VAL A 166 0.22 22.98 -8.77
CA VAL A 166 -0.22 24.37 -8.46
C VAL A 166 -0.94 25.03 -9.65
N GLU A 167 -0.48 24.79 -10.88
CA GLU A 167 -1.17 25.27 -12.07
C GLU A 167 -2.58 24.67 -12.22
N LEU A 168 -2.71 23.36 -11.99
CA LEU A 168 -4.00 22.66 -12.05
C LEU A 168 -4.94 23.14 -10.95
N GLN A 169 -4.43 23.33 -9.72
CA GLN A 169 -5.19 23.92 -8.62
C GLN A 169 -5.79 25.26 -9.04
N LYS A 170 -4.97 26.16 -9.57
CA LYS A 170 -5.42 27.50 -10.01
C LYS A 170 -6.40 27.42 -11.18
N LYS A 171 -6.09 26.59 -12.18
CA LYS A 171 -6.91 26.45 -13.38
C LYS A 171 -8.33 25.95 -13.09
N TYR A 172 -8.46 25.00 -12.17
CA TYR A 172 -9.73 24.35 -11.87
C TYR A 172 -10.39 24.84 -10.57
N GLY A 173 -9.77 25.72 -9.81
CA GLY A 173 -10.30 26.23 -8.53
C GLY A 173 -10.45 25.14 -7.48
N CYS A 174 -9.61 24.09 -7.52
CA CYS A 174 -9.68 22.94 -6.62
C CYS A 174 -8.57 23.01 -5.56
N SER A 175 -8.58 22.09 -4.58
CA SER A 175 -7.51 21.97 -3.59
C SER A 175 -6.33 21.17 -4.12
N ILE A 176 -5.13 21.32 -3.51
CA ILE A 176 -3.98 20.45 -3.77
C ILE A 176 -4.34 18.99 -3.52
N THR A 177 -5.07 18.70 -2.43
CA THR A 177 -5.58 17.35 -2.11
C THR A 177 -6.38 16.75 -3.26
N GLN A 178 -7.29 17.51 -3.87
CA GLN A 178 -8.08 17.03 -5.01
C GLN A 178 -7.22 16.71 -6.23
N VAL A 179 -6.19 17.52 -6.50
CA VAL A 179 -5.26 17.22 -7.60
C VAL A 179 -4.47 15.95 -7.31
N VAL A 180 -3.93 15.81 -6.09
CA VAL A 180 -3.13 14.65 -5.69
C VAL A 180 -3.98 13.35 -5.68
N LEU A 181 -5.19 13.41 -5.13
CA LEU A 181 -6.12 12.28 -5.14
C LEU A 181 -6.60 11.92 -6.54
N GLY A 182 -6.72 12.89 -7.44
CA GLY A 182 -7.04 12.68 -8.84
C GLY A 182 -6.10 11.69 -9.54
N PHE A 183 -4.83 11.62 -9.11
CA PHE A 183 -3.87 10.65 -9.61
C PHE A 183 -4.34 9.19 -9.38
N PHE A 184 -4.88 8.89 -8.21
CA PHE A 184 -5.33 7.54 -7.87
C PHE A 184 -6.60 7.14 -8.62
N TYR A 185 -7.53 8.07 -8.81
CA TYR A 185 -8.76 7.82 -9.57
C TYR A 185 -8.54 7.62 -11.07
N HIS A 186 -7.35 7.97 -11.59
CA HIS A 186 -6.99 7.77 -12.99
C HIS A 186 -6.14 6.51 -13.23
N GLN A 187 -5.93 5.68 -12.20
CA GLN A 187 -5.26 4.41 -12.40
C GLN A 187 -6.17 3.43 -13.16
N PRO A 188 -5.63 2.53 -13.99
CA PRO A 188 -6.42 1.54 -14.75
C PRO A 188 -6.93 0.37 -13.88
N PHE A 189 -6.72 0.42 -12.58
CA PHE A 189 -7.17 -0.55 -11.58
C PHE A 189 -7.82 0.17 -10.40
N THR A 190 -8.57 -0.58 -9.58
CA THR A 190 -9.17 -0.01 -8.38
C THR A 190 -8.09 0.35 -7.37
N CYS A 191 -8.05 1.65 -7.04
CA CYS A 191 -7.05 2.21 -6.14
C CYS A 191 -7.74 2.98 -5.01
N VAL A 192 -7.43 2.60 -3.76
CA VAL A 192 -7.99 3.20 -2.54
C VAL A 192 -6.84 3.70 -1.66
N PRO A 193 -6.35 4.94 -1.86
CA PRO A 193 -5.15 5.41 -1.19
C PRO A 193 -5.36 5.59 0.32
N LEU A 194 -4.34 5.20 1.10
CA LEU A 194 -4.21 5.61 2.48
C LEU A 194 -3.68 7.05 2.50
N TYR A 195 -4.57 7.96 2.80
CA TYR A 195 -4.29 9.39 2.73
C TYR A 195 -4.34 10.01 4.14
N GLY A 196 -3.17 10.37 4.66
CA GLY A 196 -3.03 11.15 5.90
C GLY A 196 -2.97 12.64 5.59
N PRO A 197 -3.63 13.50 6.39
CA PRO A 197 -3.57 14.95 6.25
C PRO A 197 -2.19 15.53 6.56
#